data_0bc4cc212ce226fa6d3c9f40065eba1b
#
_entry.id   0bc4cc212ce226fa6d3c9f40065eba1b
#
_cell.length_a   1.000
_cell.length_b   1.000
_cell.length_c   1.000
_cell.angle_alpha   90.00
_cell.angle_beta   90.00
_cell.angle_gamma   90.00
#
_symmetry.space_group_name_H-M   'P 1'
#
loop_
_entity.id
_entity.type
_entity.pdbx_description
1 polymer ?
#
loop_
_entity_poly.entity_id
_entity_poly.type
_entity_poly.pdbx_seq_one_letter_code
_entity_poly.pdbx_strand_id
1 'polypeptide(L)'
;MDDCIFCGIVAGEIPSHTVYEDDETMAFLDANPLARGHTLVIPRAHHERVDDLPPGAAGAVGRTIAAVAPAVEDAVDAPASTIAYNNGEAAGQEVPHVHAHVVPRAPGDGGRPIHALFGGVDMGDEALAAVAEAVADAAPEP
;
A
#
# COMPACT_ATOMS: atom_id res chain seq x y z
N MET A 1 8.72 -18.65 -0.93
CA MET A 1 7.33 -18.63 -1.38
C MET A 1 6.42 -19.35 -0.41
N ASP A 2 6.85 -20.54 0.01
CA ASP A 2 6.04 -21.34 0.93
C ASP A 2 5.80 -20.67 2.28
N ASP A 3 6.71 -19.78 2.68
CA ASP A 3 6.61 -19.07 3.94
C ASP A 3 5.83 -17.75 3.84
N CYS A 4 5.42 -17.37 2.64
CA CYS A 4 4.70 -16.11 2.45
C CYS A 4 3.22 -16.28 2.82
N ILE A 5 2.81 -15.59 3.88
CA ILE A 5 1.42 -15.67 4.35
C ILE A 5 0.44 -15.17 3.28
N PHE A 6 0.81 -14.15 2.50
CA PHE A 6 -0.07 -13.62 1.45
C PHE A 6 -0.16 -14.57 0.25
N CYS A 7 0.93 -15.26 -0.09
CA CYS A 7 0.86 -16.32 -1.09
C CYS A 7 -0.07 -17.45 -0.63
N GLY A 8 -0.06 -17.77 0.66
CA GLY A 8 -0.98 -18.75 1.23
C GLY A 8 -2.43 -18.31 1.14
N ILE A 9 -2.69 -17.02 1.33
CA ILE A 9 -4.04 -16.45 1.18
C ILE A 9 -4.49 -16.52 -0.28
N VAL A 10 -3.62 -16.15 -1.21
CA VAL A 10 -3.91 -16.24 -2.65
C VAL A 10 -4.24 -17.66 -3.08
N ALA A 11 -3.49 -18.63 -2.53
CA ALA A 11 -3.69 -20.05 -2.85
C ALA A 11 -4.92 -20.67 -2.16
N GLY A 12 -5.57 -19.93 -1.26
CA GLY A 12 -6.71 -20.46 -0.52
C GLY A 12 -6.33 -21.36 0.65
N GLU A 13 -5.05 -21.46 0.98
CA GLU A 13 -4.55 -22.31 2.07
C GLU A 13 -4.68 -21.62 3.43
N ILE A 14 -4.64 -20.30 3.44
CA ILE A 14 -4.80 -19.48 4.64
C ILE A 14 -6.10 -18.70 4.51
N PRO A 15 -7.00 -18.79 5.50
CA PRO A 15 -8.27 -18.07 5.42
C PRO A 15 -8.07 -16.56 5.51
N SER A 16 -8.92 -15.82 4.81
CA SER A 16 -8.94 -14.36 4.85
C SER A 16 -10.37 -13.87 4.64
N HIS A 17 -10.60 -12.61 4.98
CA HIS A 17 -11.86 -11.95 4.68
C HIS A 17 -11.68 -11.17 3.37
N THR A 18 -11.80 -11.88 2.25
CA THR A 18 -11.61 -11.32 0.92
C THR A 18 -12.75 -10.37 0.58
N VAL A 19 -12.41 -9.18 0.08
CA VAL A 19 -13.39 -8.18 -0.34
C VAL A 19 -13.43 -7.99 -1.85
N TYR A 20 -12.35 -8.36 -2.54
CA TYR A 20 -12.25 -8.22 -4.00
C TYR A 20 -11.16 -9.15 -4.52
N GLU A 21 -11.37 -9.74 -5.69
CA GLU A 21 -10.30 -10.45 -6.39
C GLU A 21 -10.55 -10.49 -7.89
N ASP A 22 -9.47 -10.44 -8.64
CA ASP A 22 -9.48 -10.66 -10.08
C ASP A 22 -8.26 -11.50 -10.46
N ASP A 23 -7.93 -11.59 -11.76
CA ASP A 23 -6.83 -12.42 -12.22
C ASP A 23 -5.45 -11.93 -11.76
N GLU A 24 -5.33 -10.66 -11.41
CA GLU A 24 -4.04 -10.04 -11.11
C GLU A 24 -3.89 -9.59 -9.65
N THR A 25 -4.99 -9.28 -8.99
CA THR A 25 -4.94 -8.71 -7.64
C THR A 25 -5.98 -9.34 -6.71
N MET A 26 -5.78 -9.09 -5.42
CA MET A 26 -6.68 -9.53 -4.38
C MET A 26 -6.70 -8.46 -3.29
N ALA A 27 -7.85 -8.26 -2.69
CA ALA A 27 -7.99 -7.36 -1.54
C ALA A 27 -8.70 -8.08 -0.41
N PHE A 28 -8.22 -7.92 0.81
CA PHE A 28 -8.79 -8.57 1.99
C PHE A 28 -8.56 -7.70 3.22
N LEU A 29 -9.37 -7.91 4.25
CA LEU A 29 -9.25 -7.14 5.48
C LEU A 29 -7.96 -7.50 6.22
N ASP A 30 -7.31 -6.49 6.79
CA ASP A 30 -6.16 -6.71 7.66
C ASP A 30 -6.66 -7.38 8.95
N ALA A 31 -6.02 -8.48 9.35
CA ALA A 31 -6.40 -9.22 10.56
C ALA A 31 -6.09 -8.45 11.84
N ASN A 32 -5.18 -7.46 11.75
CA ASN A 32 -4.82 -6.59 12.87
C ASN A 32 -5.13 -5.13 12.48
N PRO A 33 -6.41 -4.78 12.32
CA PRO A 33 -6.79 -3.53 11.68
C PRO A 33 -6.42 -2.30 12.51
N LEU A 34 -5.99 -1.25 11.80
CA LEU A 34 -5.73 0.06 12.39
C LEU A 34 -7.02 0.87 12.51
N ALA A 35 -8.02 0.49 11.74
CA ALA A 35 -9.36 1.08 11.77
C ALA A 35 -10.34 0.03 11.26
N ARG A 36 -11.62 0.17 11.61
CA ARG A 36 -12.66 -0.69 11.08
C ARG A 36 -12.70 -0.56 9.57
N GLY A 37 -12.49 -1.66 8.85
CA GLY A 37 -12.43 -1.65 7.39
C GLY A 37 -11.03 -1.53 6.79
N HIS A 38 -9.99 -1.52 7.60
CA HIS A 38 -8.60 -1.52 7.11
C HIS A 38 -8.40 -2.69 6.15
N THR A 39 -8.11 -2.39 4.90
CA THR A 39 -8.01 -3.36 3.81
C THR A 39 -6.60 -3.34 3.23
N LEU A 40 -6.14 -4.52 2.82
CA LEU A 40 -4.88 -4.68 2.10
C LEU A 40 -5.17 -5.02 0.65
N VAL A 41 -4.43 -4.42 -0.27
CA VAL A 41 -4.50 -4.74 -1.70
C VAL A 41 -3.15 -5.29 -2.12
N ILE A 42 -3.16 -6.49 -2.70
CA ILE A 42 -1.92 -7.18 -3.09
C ILE A 42 -1.97 -7.62 -4.55
N PRO A 43 -0.80 -7.72 -5.21
CA PRO A 43 -0.71 -8.50 -6.45
C PRO A 43 -0.82 -9.99 -6.09
N ARG A 44 -1.45 -10.79 -6.94
CA ARG A 44 -1.54 -12.23 -6.70
C ARG A 44 -0.17 -12.90 -6.84
N ALA A 45 0.63 -12.42 -7.79
CA ALA A 45 2.00 -12.91 -7.95
C ALA A 45 2.89 -12.36 -6.83
N HIS A 46 3.85 -13.19 -6.39
CA HIS A 46 4.76 -12.81 -5.30
C HIS A 46 5.83 -11.84 -5.79
N HIS A 47 5.86 -10.65 -5.20
CA HIS A 47 6.92 -9.66 -5.35
C HIS A 47 7.12 -9.02 -3.99
N GLU A 48 8.35 -8.82 -3.57
CA GLU A 48 8.61 -8.29 -2.23
C GLU A 48 8.37 -6.78 -2.13
N ARG A 49 8.85 -6.02 -3.11
CA ARG A 49 8.84 -4.57 -3.08
C ARG A 49 8.14 -4.00 -4.30
N VAL A 50 7.69 -2.77 -4.18
CA VAL A 50 7.04 -2.04 -5.28
C VAL A 50 7.95 -1.98 -6.52
N ASP A 51 9.25 -1.78 -6.29
CA ASP A 51 10.23 -1.70 -7.38
C ASP A 51 10.50 -3.03 -8.07
N ASP A 52 10.07 -4.16 -7.48
CA ASP A 52 10.14 -5.48 -8.11
C ASP A 52 8.96 -5.76 -9.03
N LEU A 53 7.90 -4.95 -8.97
CA LEU A 53 6.69 -5.20 -9.75
C LEU A 53 6.92 -4.93 -11.24
N PRO A 54 6.53 -5.86 -12.13
CA PRO A 54 6.41 -5.52 -13.55
C PRO A 54 5.38 -4.41 -13.74
N PRO A 55 5.51 -3.58 -14.81
CA PRO A 55 4.58 -2.47 -15.02
C PRO A 55 3.11 -2.88 -15.01
N GLY A 56 2.79 -4.04 -15.59
CA GLY A 56 1.41 -4.54 -15.61
C GLY A 56 0.87 -4.80 -14.21
N ALA A 57 1.68 -5.43 -13.36
CA ALA A 57 1.30 -5.72 -11.97
C ALA A 57 1.16 -4.43 -11.15
N ALA A 58 2.10 -3.50 -11.34
CA ALA A 58 2.02 -2.20 -10.66
C ALA A 58 0.74 -1.45 -11.03
N GLY A 59 0.39 -1.45 -12.32
CA GLY A 59 -0.84 -0.83 -12.80
C GLY A 59 -2.09 -1.52 -12.26
N ALA A 60 -2.07 -2.85 -12.20
CA ALA A 60 -3.21 -3.63 -11.69
C ALA A 60 -3.50 -3.32 -10.23
N VAL A 61 -2.45 -3.26 -9.40
CA VAL A 61 -2.61 -2.90 -7.97
C VAL A 61 -3.18 -1.48 -7.86
N GLY A 62 -2.66 -0.54 -8.64
CA GLY A 62 -3.17 0.84 -8.64
C GLY A 62 -4.64 0.93 -9.03
N ARG A 63 -5.06 0.20 -10.06
CA ARG A 63 -6.48 0.16 -10.46
C ARG A 63 -7.35 -0.42 -9.36
N THR A 64 -6.89 -1.48 -8.72
CA THR A 64 -7.65 -2.13 -7.65
C THR A 64 -7.77 -1.22 -6.42
N ILE A 65 -6.72 -0.50 -6.06
CA ILE A 65 -6.77 0.51 -5.00
C ILE A 65 -7.86 1.54 -5.32
N ALA A 66 -7.86 2.07 -6.54
CA ALA A 66 -8.83 3.08 -6.96
C ALA A 66 -10.28 2.57 -6.90
N ALA A 67 -10.48 1.28 -7.18
CA ALA A 67 -11.80 0.67 -7.12
C ALA A 67 -12.24 0.34 -5.70
N VAL A 68 -11.32 -0.16 -4.88
CA VAL A 68 -11.62 -0.67 -3.54
C VAL A 68 -11.74 0.45 -2.50
N ALA A 69 -10.93 1.50 -2.60
CA ALA A 69 -10.92 2.57 -1.60
C ALA A 69 -12.30 3.20 -1.39
N PRO A 70 -13.04 3.59 -2.44
CA PRO A 70 -14.39 4.14 -2.22
C PRO A 70 -15.35 3.12 -1.60
N ALA A 71 -15.22 1.84 -1.98
CA ALA A 71 -16.07 0.78 -1.42
C ALA A 71 -15.81 0.58 0.07
N VAL A 72 -14.53 0.64 0.48
CA VAL A 72 -14.14 0.55 1.89
C VAL A 72 -14.71 1.73 2.67
N GLU A 73 -14.54 2.95 2.14
CA GLU A 73 -15.06 4.16 2.77
C GLU A 73 -16.58 4.07 2.94
N ASP A 74 -17.27 3.68 1.89
CA ASP A 74 -18.73 3.57 1.90
C ASP A 74 -19.21 2.51 2.91
N ALA A 75 -18.56 1.36 2.95
CA ALA A 75 -18.97 0.26 3.81
C ALA A 75 -18.90 0.59 5.29
N VAL A 76 -17.97 1.45 5.71
CA VAL A 76 -17.80 1.83 7.11
C VAL A 76 -18.19 3.28 7.39
N ASP A 77 -18.83 3.92 6.42
CA ASP A 77 -19.30 5.30 6.53
C ASP A 77 -18.17 6.28 6.88
N ALA A 78 -17.03 6.11 6.22
CA ALA A 78 -15.87 6.99 6.41
C ALA A 78 -15.79 7.99 5.26
N PRO A 79 -15.48 9.26 5.53
CA PRO A 79 -15.39 10.28 4.49
C PRO A 79 -14.07 10.28 3.72
N ALA A 80 -13.07 9.51 4.17
CA ALA A 80 -11.72 9.58 3.62
C ALA A 80 -10.95 8.30 3.92
N SER A 81 -9.77 8.16 3.33
CA SER A 81 -8.86 7.06 3.63
C SER A 81 -7.40 7.51 3.50
N THR A 82 -6.52 6.84 4.22
CA THR A 82 -5.08 6.92 4.02
C THR A 82 -4.66 5.70 3.23
N ILE A 83 -3.95 5.91 2.13
CA ILE A 83 -3.49 4.84 1.25
C ILE A 83 -1.97 4.89 1.22
N ALA A 84 -1.31 3.78 1.54
CA ALA A 84 0.14 3.77 1.66
C ALA A 84 0.72 2.39 1.45
N TYR A 85 1.96 2.36 0.96
CA TYR A 85 2.84 1.20 1.00
C TYR A 85 3.95 1.47 2.00
N ASN A 86 4.35 0.45 2.76
CA ASN A 86 5.64 0.46 3.43
C ASN A 86 6.58 -0.35 2.55
N ASN A 87 7.44 0.33 1.82
CA ASN A 87 8.30 -0.30 0.81
C ASN A 87 9.68 -0.59 1.38
N GLY A 88 9.91 -1.83 1.76
CA GLY A 88 11.15 -2.29 2.37
C GLY A 88 11.08 -2.36 3.89
N GLU A 89 11.95 -3.18 4.45
CA GLU A 89 11.97 -3.46 5.89
C GLU A 89 12.21 -2.21 6.73
N ALA A 90 13.11 -1.32 6.29
CA ALA A 90 13.42 -0.08 7.01
C ALA A 90 12.22 0.87 7.07
N ALA A 91 11.26 0.73 6.18
CA ALA A 91 10.03 1.51 6.18
C ALA A 91 8.90 0.85 6.98
N GLY A 92 9.15 -0.33 7.56
CA GLY A 92 8.18 -1.04 8.36
C GLY A 92 7.41 -2.14 7.61
N GLN A 93 7.90 -2.55 6.46
CA GLN A 93 7.26 -3.65 5.73
C GLN A 93 7.48 -4.96 6.51
N GLU A 94 6.40 -5.51 7.05
CA GLU A 94 6.46 -6.71 7.87
C GLU A 94 6.37 -7.99 7.04
N VAL A 95 5.54 -7.99 5.97
CA VAL A 95 5.39 -9.14 5.10
C VAL A 95 6.09 -8.83 3.77
N PRO A 96 7.04 -9.68 3.35
CA PRO A 96 7.80 -9.46 2.10
C PRO A 96 7.00 -9.88 0.86
N HIS A 97 5.85 -9.29 0.67
CA HIS A 97 4.95 -9.40 -0.45
C HIS A 97 4.25 -8.06 -0.55
N VAL A 98 4.35 -7.41 -1.69
CA VAL A 98 3.81 -6.05 -1.88
C VAL A 98 2.36 -5.97 -1.39
N HIS A 99 2.08 -5.00 -0.55
CA HIS A 99 0.71 -4.74 -0.12
C HIS A 99 0.50 -3.25 0.16
N ALA A 100 -0.60 -2.74 -0.38
CA ALA A 100 -1.04 -1.38 -0.11
C ALA A 100 -2.04 -1.43 1.04
N HIS A 101 -1.90 -0.50 1.97
CA HIS A 101 -2.87 -0.31 3.05
C HIS A 101 -3.92 0.70 2.60
N VAL A 102 -5.18 0.38 2.80
CA VAL A 102 -6.29 1.31 2.65
C VAL A 102 -6.94 1.43 4.03
N VAL A 103 -6.70 2.54 4.70
CA VAL A 103 -7.17 2.75 6.07
C VAL A 103 -8.26 3.82 6.07
N PRO A 104 -9.51 3.47 6.36
CA PRO A 104 -10.58 4.47 6.44
C PRO A 104 -10.30 5.51 7.52
N ARG A 105 -10.61 6.76 7.23
CA ARG A 105 -10.34 7.89 8.12
C ARG A 105 -11.61 8.70 8.35
N ALA A 106 -11.72 9.22 9.57
CA ALA A 106 -12.84 10.07 9.96
C ALA A 106 -12.34 11.18 10.89
N PRO A 107 -13.05 12.34 10.94
CA PRO A 107 -12.69 13.38 11.91
C PRO A 107 -12.68 12.81 13.34
N GLY A 108 -11.64 13.12 14.08
CA GLY A 108 -11.54 12.69 15.48
C GLY A 108 -11.16 11.23 15.68
N ASP A 109 -10.67 10.54 14.65
CA ASP A 109 -10.30 9.13 14.74
C ASP A 109 -8.98 8.87 15.47
N GLY A 110 -8.27 9.93 15.87
CA GLY A 110 -7.00 9.80 16.57
C GLY A 110 -5.81 9.54 15.65
N GLY A 111 -6.05 9.31 14.37
CA GLY A 111 -5.00 9.08 13.39
C GLY A 111 -4.38 10.37 12.89
N ARG A 112 -3.26 10.24 12.20
CA ARG A 112 -2.52 11.38 11.65
C ARG A 112 -2.30 11.18 10.15
N PRO A 113 -2.16 12.26 9.38
CA PRO A 113 -1.79 12.14 7.97
C PRO A 113 -0.32 11.74 7.83
N ILE A 114 0.04 11.27 6.63
CA ILE A 114 1.39 10.77 6.38
C ILE A 114 2.49 11.78 6.72
N HIS A 115 2.25 13.06 6.47
CA HIS A 115 3.26 14.10 6.75
C HIS A 115 3.51 14.32 8.25
N ALA A 116 2.68 13.75 9.11
CA ALA A 116 2.87 13.82 10.56
C ALA A 116 3.60 12.61 11.13
N LEU A 117 4.00 11.65 10.28
CA LEU A 117 4.75 10.47 10.71
C LEU A 117 6.24 10.77 10.93
N PHE A 118 6.72 11.86 10.39
CA PHE A 118 8.13 12.23 10.40
C PHE A 118 8.31 13.65 10.90
N GLY A 119 9.52 13.95 11.43
CA GLY A 119 9.82 15.27 11.97
C GLY A 119 10.09 16.33 10.93
N GLY A 120 10.22 15.94 9.68
CA GLY A 120 10.58 16.86 8.62
C GLY A 120 12.08 17.13 8.58
N VAL A 121 12.53 17.74 7.50
CA VAL A 121 13.93 18.08 7.28
C VAL A 121 14.00 19.49 6.72
N ASP A 122 14.93 20.31 7.27
CA ASP A 122 15.16 21.65 6.79
C ASP A 122 16.09 21.59 5.57
N MET A 123 15.58 21.97 4.40
CA MET A 123 16.36 21.98 3.17
C MET A 123 16.14 23.29 2.42
N GLY A 124 17.22 24.00 2.16
CA GLY A 124 17.19 25.19 1.32
C GLY A 124 17.02 24.83 -0.15
N ASP A 125 16.73 25.82 -0.96
CA ASP A 125 16.45 25.64 -2.40
C ASP A 125 17.61 24.98 -3.14
N GLU A 126 18.84 25.33 -2.81
CA GLU A 126 20.05 24.76 -3.43
C GLU A 126 20.15 23.25 -3.15
N ALA A 127 19.90 22.84 -1.89
CA ALA A 127 19.92 21.42 -1.51
C ALA A 127 18.79 20.65 -2.18
N LEU A 128 17.60 21.25 -2.28
CA LEU A 128 16.47 20.64 -2.97
C LEU A 128 16.78 20.44 -4.46
N ALA A 129 17.41 21.44 -5.09
CA ALA A 129 17.79 21.33 -6.50
C ALA A 129 18.79 20.19 -6.73
N ALA A 130 19.76 20.05 -5.84
CA ALA A 130 20.76 18.99 -5.94
C ALA A 130 20.13 17.59 -5.80
N VAL A 131 19.21 17.43 -4.87
CA VAL A 131 18.50 16.16 -4.69
C VAL A 131 17.59 15.88 -5.91
N ALA A 132 16.90 16.90 -6.42
CA ALA A 132 16.06 16.75 -7.60
C ALA A 132 16.87 16.26 -8.80
N GLU A 133 18.06 16.83 -9.01
CA GLU A 133 18.97 16.40 -10.08
C GLU A 133 19.40 14.94 -9.90
N ALA A 134 19.79 14.58 -8.67
CA ALA A 134 20.21 13.21 -8.38
C ALA A 134 19.09 12.20 -8.61
N VAL A 135 17.88 12.53 -8.21
CA VAL A 135 16.71 11.65 -8.42
C VAL A 135 16.41 11.54 -9.92
N ALA A 136 16.41 12.67 -10.63
CA ALA A 136 16.15 12.68 -12.06
C ALA A 136 17.18 11.85 -12.85
N ASP A 137 18.45 11.94 -12.45
CA ASP A 137 19.54 11.18 -13.10
C ASP A 137 19.41 9.67 -12.84
N ALA A 138 18.87 9.29 -11.68
CA ALA A 138 18.64 7.88 -11.31
C ALA A 138 17.34 7.32 -11.88
N ALA A 139 16.38 8.17 -12.21
CA ALA A 139 15.09 7.74 -12.71
C ALA A 139 15.21 7.14 -14.11
N PRO A 140 14.36 6.14 -14.45
CA PRO A 140 14.38 5.57 -15.80
C PRO A 140 13.85 6.55 -16.84
N GLU A 141 14.21 6.32 -18.09
CA GLU A 141 13.64 7.06 -19.20
C GLU A 141 12.13 6.78 -19.30
N PRO A 142 11.31 7.79 -19.63
CA PRO A 142 9.86 7.60 -19.74
C PRO A 142 9.47 6.66 -20.88
#